data_aa4ef0ab51f495798948208ce10817d6
#
_entry.id   aa4ef0ab51f495798948208ce10817d6
#
_cell.length_a   1.000
_cell.length_b   1.000
_cell.length_c   1.000
_cell.angle_alpha   90.00
_cell.angle_beta   90.00
_cell.angle_gamma   90.00
#
_symmetry.space_group_name_H-M   'P 1'
#
loop_
_entity.id
_entity.type
_entity.pdbx_description
1 polymer ?
#
loop_
_entity_poly.entity_id
_entity_poly.type
_entity_poly.pdbx_seq_one_letter_code
_entity_poly.pdbx_strand_id
1 'polypeptide(L)'
;MLEEKNFRLKLYSDPSIQALLSSAIEEISEFTPVFDKNRMPRYFMIENIASKNPIEALSFLEELASSKILRKEFYEKLICCPKCSKPSSIFLRYKCPKCGSLEINVKRMIEHSTCGAIKEEKEFKIDKNKVACPICREEAKDFEVNFKLIGVTCICALCNSSFEEPIHVLFCRNCNYEFNFKNASFINVYKYYLNKELLDEIISAIDLPMLKLAAENAGFKAQIPGLALGNSGVTHEFTITCIKNKLSIAIDLIRSEKSEVKVNEILASCAKFSDVKPPLALLIVVPKLNEKAKSLAKSNNITCIESASIREASKKLEELLKKWKK
;
A
#
# COMPACT_ATOMS: atom_id res chain seq x y z
N MET A 1 -2.70 -23.69 11.32
CA MET A 1 -3.76 -22.72 11.70
C MET A 1 -3.63 -22.21 13.13
N LEU A 2 -3.61 -23.05 14.18
CA LEU A 2 -3.50 -22.59 15.58
C LEU A 2 -2.13 -21.95 15.88
N GLU A 3 -1.05 -22.53 15.39
CA GLU A 3 0.32 -22.00 15.54
C GLU A 3 0.52 -20.67 14.83
N GLU A 4 -0.02 -20.51 13.62
CA GLU A 4 0.04 -19.26 12.88
C GLU A 4 -0.72 -18.15 13.61
N LYS A 5 -1.89 -18.45 14.18
CA LYS A 5 -2.64 -17.48 14.98
C LYS A 5 -1.89 -17.06 16.24
N ASN A 6 -1.29 -18.02 16.96
CA ASN A 6 -0.49 -17.72 18.14
C ASN A 6 0.76 -16.88 17.81
N PHE A 7 1.37 -17.09 16.64
CA PHE A 7 2.46 -16.27 16.16
C PHE A 7 1.99 -14.82 15.89
N ARG A 8 0.87 -14.64 15.18
CA ARG A 8 0.31 -13.30 14.94
C ARG A 8 -0.06 -12.58 16.22
N LEU A 9 -0.64 -13.27 17.22
CA LEU A 9 -0.97 -12.66 18.51
C LEU A 9 0.27 -12.10 19.24
N LYS A 10 1.44 -12.73 19.09
CA LYS A 10 2.70 -12.19 19.61
C LYS A 10 3.12 -10.93 18.83
N LEU A 11 2.98 -10.94 17.51
CA LEU A 11 3.28 -9.77 16.68
C LEU A 11 2.38 -8.57 17.04
N TYR A 12 1.09 -8.80 17.27
CA TYR A 12 0.17 -7.73 17.70
C TYR A 12 0.53 -7.09 19.05
N SER A 13 1.40 -7.70 19.85
CA SER A 13 1.90 -7.11 21.09
C SER A 13 3.02 -6.10 20.88
N ASP A 14 3.62 -6.03 19.67
CA ASP A 14 4.67 -5.06 19.34
C ASP A 14 4.07 -3.67 19.13
N PRO A 15 4.55 -2.63 19.84
CA PRO A 15 4.04 -1.27 19.72
C PRO A 15 4.13 -0.69 18.30
N SER A 16 5.18 -1.04 17.54
CA SER A 16 5.35 -0.57 16.16
C SER A 16 4.31 -1.20 15.23
N ILE A 17 3.99 -2.48 15.44
CA ILE A 17 2.94 -3.18 14.71
C ILE A 17 1.56 -2.61 15.05
N GLN A 18 1.30 -2.37 16.34
CA GLN A 18 0.04 -1.74 16.77
C GLN A 18 -0.15 -0.35 16.13
N ALA A 19 0.88 0.49 16.15
CA ALA A 19 0.84 1.81 15.53
C ALA A 19 0.58 1.73 14.03
N LEU A 20 1.25 0.81 13.33
CA LEU A 20 1.06 0.59 11.90
C LEU A 20 -0.36 0.12 11.58
N LEU A 21 -0.84 -0.90 12.27
CA LEU A 21 -2.14 -1.48 12.01
C LEU A 21 -3.29 -0.54 12.37
N SER A 22 -3.16 0.24 13.46
CA SER A 22 -4.12 1.31 13.78
C SER A 22 -4.21 2.34 12.65
N SER A 23 -3.08 2.81 12.13
CA SER A 23 -3.06 3.73 10.99
C SER A 23 -3.61 3.08 9.71
N ALA A 24 -3.32 1.80 9.49
CA ALA A 24 -3.78 1.07 8.31
C ALA A 24 -5.31 0.85 8.31
N ILE A 25 -5.90 0.68 9.48
CA ILE A 25 -7.34 0.52 9.63
C ILE A 25 -8.06 1.87 9.46
N GLU A 26 -7.48 2.97 9.94
CA GLU A 26 -8.13 4.27 9.98
C GLU A 26 -7.96 5.07 8.67
N GLU A 27 -6.79 5.05 8.06
CA GLU A 27 -6.46 6.00 6.97
C GLU A 27 -5.82 5.35 5.74
N ILE A 28 -5.16 4.20 5.88
CA ILE A 28 -4.23 3.70 4.87
C ILE A 28 -4.49 2.23 4.59
N SER A 29 -5.06 1.95 3.42
CA SER A 29 -5.27 0.56 2.98
C SER A 29 -4.08 -0.05 2.22
N GLU A 30 -3.10 0.78 1.80
CA GLU A 30 -2.03 0.37 0.88
C GLU A 30 -0.69 1.04 1.22
N PHE A 31 0.38 0.25 1.23
CA PHE A 31 1.77 0.72 1.38
C PHE A 31 2.49 0.59 0.05
N THR A 32 2.50 1.68 -0.72
CA THR A 32 3.16 1.76 -2.02
C THR A 32 4.59 2.24 -1.88
N PRO A 33 5.58 1.60 -2.53
CA PRO A 33 6.96 2.05 -2.50
C PRO A 33 7.16 3.35 -3.28
N VAL A 34 8.05 4.20 -2.78
CA VAL A 34 8.60 5.36 -3.50
C VAL A 34 10.08 5.13 -3.70
N PHE A 35 10.60 5.42 -4.89
CA PHE A 35 12.01 5.22 -5.18
C PHE A 35 12.85 6.42 -4.77
N ASP A 36 13.91 6.18 -4.01
CA ASP A 36 14.88 7.20 -3.66
C ASP A 36 15.80 7.57 -4.84
N LYS A 37 16.72 8.51 -4.63
CA LYS A 37 17.72 8.91 -5.64
C LYS A 37 18.65 7.77 -6.11
N ASN A 38 18.72 6.70 -5.33
CA ASN A 38 19.48 5.50 -5.66
C ASN A 38 18.58 4.41 -6.29
N ARG A 39 17.35 4.73 -6.65
CA ARG A 39 16.33 3.81 -7.16
C ARG A 39 16.05 2.62 -6.23
N MET A 40 16.33 2.78 -4.93
CA MET A 40 15.95 1.80 -3.92
C MET A 40 14.52 2.08 -3.44
N PRO A 41 13.70 1.03 -3.26
CA PRO A 41 12.35 1.21 -2.77
C PRO A 41 12.36 1.66 -1.30
N ARG A 42 11.57 2.69 -1.00
CA ARG A 42 11.38 3.27 0.32
C ARG A 42 9.90 3.22 0.66
N TYR A 43 9.63 2.91 1.90
CA TYR A 43 8.27 2.88 2.46
C TYR A 43 8.18 3.91 3.57
N PHE A 44 8.18 5.19 3.19
CA PHE A 44 8.29 6.33 4.13
C PHE A 44 7.29 6.29 5.28
N MET A 45 6.08 5.80 5.02
CA MET A 45 5.07 5.67 6.07
C MET A 45 5.50 4.67 7.14
N ILE A 46 6.06 3.53 6.73
CA ILE A 46 6.57 2.50 7.64
C ILE A 46 7.79 3.02 8.39
N GLU A 47 8.68 3.70 7.68
CA GLU A 47 9.88 4.30 8.27
C GLU A 47 9.50 5.30 9.37
N ASN A 48 8.48 6.11 9.14
CA ASN A 48 8.00 7.11 10.10
C ASN A 48 7.20 6.49 11.26
N ILE A 49 6.20 5.65 10.96
CA ILE A 49 5.31 5.08 11.98
C ILE A 49 6.08 4.13 12.90
N ALA A 50 6.91 3.25 12.33
CA ALA A 50 7.65 2.25 13.09
C ALA A 50 9.06 2.73 13.51
N SER A 51 9.45 3.98 13.18
CA SER A 51 10.78 4.56 13.47
C SER A 51 11.93 3.68 12.99
N LYS A 52 11.80 3.10 11.79
CA LYS A 52 12.76 2.14 11.21
C LYS A 52 13.56 2.79 10.08
N ASN A 53 14.80 2.32 9.90
CA ASN A 53 15.56 2.65 8.69
C ASN A 53 14.98 1.88 7.46
N PRO A 54 15.36 2.24 6.22
CA PRO A 54 14.77 1.63 5.03
C PRO A 54 14.90 0.12 4.91
N ILE A 55 16.00 -0.45 5.38
CA ILE A 55 16.26 -1.89 5.34
C ILE A 55 15.38 -2.60 6.37
N GLU A 56 15.31 -2.05 7.57
CA GLU A 56 14.44 -2.55 8.64
C GLU A 56 12.97 -2.44 8.27
N ALA A 57 12.56 -1.36 7.61
CA ALA A 57 11.19 -1.16 7.15
C ALA A 57 10.78 -2.24 6.13
N LEU A 58 11.67 -2.60 5.20
CA LEU A 58 11.40 -3.67 4.25
C LEU A 58 11.32 -5.03 4.94
N SER A 59 12.27 -5.34 5.83
CA SER A 59 12.25 -6.58 6.62
C SER A 59 10.99 -6.71 7.46
N PHE A 60 10.54 -5.62 8.04
CA PHE A 60 9.32 -5.54 8.82
C PHE A 60 8.06 -5.81 7.98
N LEU A 61 7.97 -5.23 6.77
CA LEU A 61 6.88 -5.51 5.84
C LEU A 61 6.87 -6.98 5.39
N GLU A 62 8.03 -7.56 5.12
CA GLU A 62 8.16 -8.97 4.74
C GLU A 62 7.77 -9.92 5.89
N GLU A 63 8.09 -9.58 7.14
CA GLU A 63 7.65 -10.32 8.32
C GLU A 63 6.12 -10.31 8.45
N LEU A 64 5.50 -9.14 8.31
CA LEU A 64 4.04 -9.00 8.34
C LEU A 64 3.36 -9.70 7.16
N ALA A 65 3.98 -9.72 5.99
CA ALA A 65 3.47 -10.45 4.83
C ALA A 65 3.61 -11.98 5.03
N SER A 66 4.71 -12.45 5.60
CA SER A 66 4.94 -13.86 5.92
C SER A 66 3.95 -14.39 6.95
N SER A 67 3.55 -13.55 7.91
CA SER A 67 2.53 -13.86 8.91
C SER A 67 1.09 -13.72 8.39
N LYS A 68 0.91 -13.33 7.12
CA LYS A 68 -0.38 -13.07 6.46
C LYS A 68 -1.14 -11.86 7.01
N ILE A 69 -0.55 -11.07 7.88
CA ILE A 69 -1.13 -9.80 8.37
C ILE A 69 -1.25 -8.81 7.23
N LEU A 70 -0.23 -8.73 6.40
CA LEU A 70 -0.26 -8.01 5.13
C LEU A 70 -0.31 -9.00 3.95
N ARG A 71 -0.92 -8.57 2.87
CA ARG A 71 -0.79 -9.19 1.55
C ARG A 71 0.18 -8.37 0.73
N LYS A 72 0.98 -9.02 -0.11
CA LYS A 72 1.88 -8.33 -1.03
C LYS A 72 1.50 -8.60 -2.48
N GLU A 73 1.60 -7.57 -3.30
CA GLU A 73 1.38 -7.62 -4.74
C GLU A 73 2.63 -7.14 -5.46
N PHE A 74 2.97 -7.79 -6.54
CA PHE A 74 4.10 -7.38 -7.37
C PHE A 74 3.86 -5.96 -7.91
N TYR A 75 4.84 -5.08 -7.70
CA TYR A 75 4.78 -3.69 -8.14
C TYR A 75 5.75 -3.43 -9.29
N GLU A 76 7.03 -3.78 -9.11
CA GLU A 76 8.08 -3.52 -10.09
C GLU A 76 9.24 -4.53 -9.96
N LYS A 77 10.03 -4.65 -11.03
CA LYS A 77 11.27 -5.42 -11.02
C LYS A 77 12.44 -4.51 -11.39
N LEU A 78 13.35 -4.31 -10.46
CA LEU A 78 14.57 -3.53 -10.68
C LEU A 78 15.68 -4.42 -11.22
N ILE A 79 16.36 -3.93 -12.27
CA ILE A 79 17.59 -4.54 -12.76
C ILE A 79 18.74 -4.05 -11.88
N CYS A 80 19.55 -4.98 -11.40
CA CYS A 80 20.72 -4.70 -10.57
C CYS A 80 22.00 -5.19 -11.22
N CYS A 81 23.10 -4.51 -10.93
CA CYS A 81 24.42 -4.96 -11.34
C CYS A 81 24.77 -6.28 -10.61
N PRO A 82 25.15 -7.35 -11.31
CA PRO A 82 25.49 -8.61 -10.68
C PRO A 82 26.75 -8.54 -9.80
N LYS A 83 27.63 -7.52 -10.03
CA LYS A 83 28.86 -7.34 -9.26
C LYS A 83 28.68 -6.55 -7.97
N CYS A 84 27.86 -5.50 -7.97
CA CYS A 84 27.71 -4.62 -6.81
C CYS A 84 26.26 -4.54 -6.28
N SER A 85 25.33 -5.27 -6.88
CA SER A 85 23.93 -5.41 -6.49
C SER A 85 23.13 -4.09 -6.39
N LYS A 86 23.65 -3.00 -7.01
CA LYS A 86 23.01 -1.69 -6.99
C LYS A 86 22.19 -1.44 -8.26
N PRO A 87 20.91 -1.00 -8.15
CA PRO A 87 20.08 -0.65 -9.31
C PRO A 87 20.35 0.79 -9.83
N SER A 88 20.89 1.68 -8.99
CA SER A 88 20.92 3.12 -9.22
C SER A 88 21.82 3.61 -10.35
N SER A 89 22.76 2.81 -10.78
CA SER A 89 23.84 3.26 -11.69
C SER A 89 23.90 2.47 -12.99
N ILE A 90 22.76 1.91 -13.42
CA ILE A 90 22.71 1.08 -14.62
C ILE A 90 22.26 1.94 -15.80
N PHE A 91 23.05 1.89 -16.86
CA PHE A 91 22.81 2.57 -18.12
C PHE A 91 22.75 1.57 -19.26
N LEU A 92 21.85 1.78 -20.19
CA LEU A 92 21.81 1.04 -21.43
C LEU A 92 22.83 1.66 -22.39
N ARG A 93 23.68 0.82 -22.98
CA ARG A 93 24.63 1.18 -24.04
C ARG A 93 24.31 0.38 -25.29
N TYR A 94 24.49 1.02 -26.43
CA TYR A 94 24.35 0.41 -27.74
C TYR A 94 25.73 0.23 -28.32
N LYS A 95 26.07 -1.00 -28.78
CA LYS A 95 27.35 -1.32 -29.35
C LYS A 95 27.23 -1.83 -30.78
N CYS A 96 28.18 -1.46 -31.61
CA CYS A 96 28.31 -2.03 -32.94
C CYS A 96 28.54 -3.55 -32.86
N PRO A 97 27.75 -4.38 -33.54
CA PRO A 97 27.92 -5.83 -33.49
C PRO A 97 29.20 -6.34 -34.08
N LYS A 98 29.87 -5.53 -34.95
CA LYS A 98 31.14 -5.90 -35.63
C LYS A 98 32.36 -5.54 -34.82
N CYS A 99 32.45 -4.31 -34.28
CA CYS A 99 33.67 -3.82 -33.65
C CYS A 99 33.51 -3.39 -32.18
N GLY A 100 32.27 -3.42 -31.63
CA GLY A 100 31.99 -3.05 -30.24
C GLY A 100 31.98 -1.55 -29.94
N SER A 101 32.19 -0.68 -30.95
CA SER A 101 32.19 0.78 -30.79
C SER A 101 30.82 1.28 -30.29
N LEU A 102 30.82 2.32 -29.48
CA LEU A 102 29.62 3.05 -29.03
C LEU A 102 29.22 4.15 -30.02
N GLU A 103 30.09 4.49 -30.99
CA GLU A 103 29.83 5.55 -31.98
C GLU A 103 28.94 5.01 -33.08
N ILE A 104 27.65 5.04 -32.87
CA ILE A 104 26.65 4.55 -33.79
C ILE A 104 25.77 5.71 -34.24
N ASN A 105 25.68 5.93 -35.53
CA ASN A 105 24.77 6.87 -36.17
C ASN A 105 23.48 6.14 -36.57
N VAL A 106 22.38 6.67 -36.15
CA VAL A 106 21.06 6.15 -36.49
C VAL A 106 20.51 6.91 -37.68
N LYS A 107 20.15 6.21 -38.75
CA LYS A 107 19.61 6.77 -39.99
C LYS A 107 18.19 6.28 -40.20
N ARG A 108 17.28 7.20 -40.40
CA ARG A 108 15.89 6.89 -40.78
C ARG A 108 15.83 6.76 -42.30
N MET A 109 15.35 5.62 -42.77
CA MET A 109 15.23 5.32 -44.19
C MET A 109 13.82 5.62 -44.65
N ILE A 110 13.70 6.42 -45.65
CA ILE A 110 12.46 6.94 -46.22
C ILE A 110 12.32 6.41 -47.63
N GLU A 111 11.12 5.93 -47.99
CA GLU A 111 10.72 5.62 -49.35
C GLU A 111 9.83 6.75 -49.91
N HIS A 112 10.15 7.23 -51.09
CA HIS A 112 9.28 8.12 -51.86
C HIS A 112 8.21 7.30 -52.58
N SER A 113 6.92 7.49 -52.23
CA SER A 113 5.82 6.67 -52.68
C SER A 113 5.63 6.70 -54.19
N THR A 114 5.95 7.81 -54.87
CA THR A 114 5.74 7.97 -56.33
C THR A 114 6.79 7.21 -57.14
N CYS A 115 8.07 7.23 -56.79
CA CYS A 115 9.14 6.64 -57.59
C CYS A 115 9.87 5.47 -56.93
N GLY A 116 9.48 5.09 -55.67
CA GLY A 116 10.07 3.99 -54.92
C GLY A 116 11.54 4.27 -54.44
N ALA A 117 12.02 5.49 -54.53
CA ALA A 117 13.37 5.82 -54.10
C ALA A 117 13.52 5.71 -52.57
N ILE A 118 14.48 4.88 -52.13
CA ILE A 118 14.79 4.69 -50.72
C ILE A 118 16.13 5.44 -50.41
N LYS A 119 16.07 6.39 -49.47
CA LYS A 119 17.21 7.16 -49.04
C LYS A 119 17.10 7.51 -47.54
N GLU A 120 18.18 8.08 -47.02
CA GLU A 120 18.15 8.64 -45.66
C GLU A 120 17.25 9.90 -45.61
N GLU A 121 16.45 10.05 -44.54
CA GLU A 121 15.50 11.15 -44.38
C GLU A 121 16.11 12.53 -44.68
N LYS A 122 17.34 12.74 -44.26
CA LYS A 122 18.02 14.02 -44.49
C LYS A 122 18.29 14.33 -45.97
N GLU A 123 18.39 13.30 -46.83
CA GLU A 123 18.63 13.49 -48.27
C GLU A 123 17.40 14.02 -49.00
N PHE A 124 16.22 13.84 -48.43
CA PHE A 124 14.96 14.39 -48.93
C PHE A 124 14.71 15.83 -48.47
N LYS A 125 15.38 16.30 -47.40
CA LYS A 125 15.19 17.65 -46.88
C LYS A 125 16.10 18.63 -47.59
N ILE A 126 15.51 19.56 -48.37
CA ILE A 126 16.22 20.63 -49.06
C ILE A 126 16.39 21.85 -48.16
N ASP A 127 15.33 22.21 -47.37
CA ASP A 127 15.28 23.33 -46.44
C ASP A 127 14.29 23.00 -45.31
N LYS A 128 14.21 23.89 -44.30
CA LYS A 128 13.32 23.72 -43.15
C LYS A 128 11.85 23.42 -43.52
N ASN A 129 11.42 23.90 -44.68
CA ASN A 129 10.02 23.78 -45.14
C ASN A 129 9.90 23.14 -46.55
N LYS A 130 10.96 22.65 -47.14
CA LYS A 130 10.91 22.04 -48.47
C LYS A 130 11.53 20.65 -48.46
N VAL A 131 10.75 19.71 -48.91
CA VAL A 131 11.15 18.33 -49.08
C VAL A 131 10.98 17.93 -50.52
N ALA A 132 12.02 17.38 -51.15
CA ALA A 132 11.94 16.85 -52.51
C ALA A 132 12.69 15.51 -52.61
N CYS A 133 12.26 14.70 -53.50
CA CYS A 133 12.92 13.44 -53.81
C CYS A 133 14.25 13.70 -54.53
N PRO A 134 15.41 13.21 -54.04
CA PRO A 134 16.70 13.43 -54.69
C PRO A 134 16.80 12.67 -56.05
N ILE A 135 15.92 11.73 -56.33
CA ILE A 135 15.94 10.92 -57.56
C ILE A 135 15.02 11.53 -58.62
N CYS A 136 13.71 11.67 -58.35
CA CYS A 136 12.75 12.18 -59.33
C CYS A 136 12.49 13.67 -59.21
N ARG A 137 13.06 14.37 -58.21
CA ARG A 137 12.99 15.82 -57.99
C ARG A 137 11.59 16.35 -57.68
N GLU A 138 10.63 15.47 -57.48
CA GLU A 138 9.26 15.87 -57.06
C GLU A 138 9.31 16.53 -55.70
N GLU A 139 8.76 17.78 -55.61
CA GLU A 139 8.61 18.50 -54.37
C GLU A 139 7.30 18.04 -53.66
N ALA A 140 7.39 17.72 -52.40
CA ALA A 140 6.22 17.35 -51.59
C ALA A 140 5.77 18.57 -50.75
N LYS A 141 4.45 18.79 -50.81
CA LYS A 141 3.77 19.73 -49.91
C LYS A 141 3.47 19.11 -48.56
N ASP A 142 3.31 17.79 -48.52
CA ASP A 142 3.02 17.04 -47.31
C ASP A 142 3.93 15.82 -47.23
N PHE A 143 4.77 15.78 -46.18
CA PHE A 143 5.73 14.70 -45.99
C PHE A 143 5.05 13.35 -45.75
N GLU A 144 3.97 13.32 -45.02
CA GLU A 144 3.28 12.05 -44.66
C GLU A 144 2.58 11.36 -45.83
N VAL A 145 2.20 12.13 -46.83
CA VAL A 145 1.52 11.60 -48.02
C VAL A 145 2.49 11.00 -49.04
N ASN A 146 3.58 11.70 -49.30
CA ASN A 146 4.51 11.36 -50.38
C ASN A 146 5.70 10.50 -49.92
N PHE A 147 5.97 10.43 -48.60
CA PHE A 147 7.13 9.73 -48.04
C PHE A 147 6.70 8.76 -46.92
N LYS A 148 7.22 7.55 -47.02
CA LYS A 148 6.95 6.51 -46.03
C LYS A 148 8.23 6.14 -45.27
N LEU A 149 8.18 6.20 -43.93
CA LEU A 149 9.25 5.61 -43.13
C LEU A 149 9.24 4.10 -43.25
N ILE A 150 10.26 3.50 -43.86
CA ILE A 150 10.39 2.06 -44.06
C ILE A 150 11.22 1.38 -43.00
N GLY A 151 12.05 2.13 -42.27
CA GLY A 151 12.86 1.58 -41.20
C GLY A 151 13.93 2.51 -40.68
N VAL A 152 14.73 1.94 -39.80
CA VAL A 152 15.90 2.60 -39.22
C VAL A 152 17.12 1.73 -39.47
N THR A 153 18.20 2.32 -39.95
CA THR A 153 19.46 1.62 -40.10
C THR A 153 20.54 2.30 -39.21
N CYS A 154 21.40 1.49 -38.62
CA CYS A 154 22.52 1.95 -37.81
C CYS A 154 23.83 1.85 -38.62
N ILE A 155 24.68 2.87 -38.55
CA ILE A 155 26.00 2.85 -39.15
C ILE A 155 27.03 3.15 -38.06
N CYS A 156 28.00 2.26 -37.92
CA CYS A 156 29.12 2.48 -37.02
C CYS A 156 30.11 3.52 -37.61
N ALA A 157 30.39 4.58 -36.86
CA ALA A 157 31.35 5.60 -37.30
C ALA A 157 32.78 5.07 -37.39
N LEU A 158 33.15 4.05 -36.58
CA LEU A 158 34.49 3.51 -36.53
C LEU A 158 34.79 2.51 -37.66
N CYS A 159 33.91 1.56 -37.91
CA CYS A 159 34.13 0.46 -38.87
C CYS A 159 33.25 0.53 -40.12
N ASN A 160 32.41 1.55 -40.26
CA ASN A 160 31.45 1.77 -41.35
C ASN A 160 30.49 0.61 -41.64
N SER A 161 30.36 -0.36 -40.72
CA SER A 161 29.39 -1.41 -40.88
C SER A 161 27.96 -0.88 -40.69
N SER A 162 27.05 -1.34 -41.56
CA SER A 162 25.63 -1.07 -41.46
C SER A 162 24.93 -2.28 -40.79
N PHE A 163 23.95 -2.04 -39.94
CA PHE A 163 23.16 -3.04 -39.24
C PHE A 163 21.82 -2.46 -38.82
N GLU A 164 20.83 -3.32 -38.63
CA GLU A 164 19.48 -2.90 -38.22
C GLU A 164 19.40 -2.71 -36.71
N GLU A 165 20.04 -3.59 -35.93
CA GLU A 165 19.95 -3.59 -34.47
C GLU A 165 21.33 -3.61 -33.82
N PRO A 166 21.63 -2.66 -32.89
CA PRO A 166 22.85 -2.68 -32.11
C PRO A 166 22.81 -3.70 -30.98
N ILE A 167 23.96 -4.12 -30.50
CA ILE A 167 24.03 -4.94 -29.29
C ILE A 167 23.68 -4.08 -28.07
N HIS A 168 22.68 -4.50 -27.31
CA HIS A 168 22.28 -3.88 -26.06
C HIS A 168 23.11 -4.39 -24.88
N VAL A 169 23.80 -3.49 -24.20
CA VAL A 169 24.65 -3.80 -23.06
C VAL A 169 24.28 -2.93 -21.88
N LEU A 170 24.11 -3.53 -20.72
CA LEU A 170 23.94 -2.80 -19.46
C LEU A 170 25.32 -2.45 -18.88
N PHE A 171 25.47 -1.24 -18.43
CA PHE A 171 26.72 -0.73 -17.85
C PHE A 171 26.46 -0.13 -16.48
N CYS A 172 27.15 -0.63 -15.47
CA CYS A 172 27.10 -0.10 -14.12
C CYS A 172 28.18 0.96 -13.92
N ARG A 173 27.78 2.23 -13.76
CA ARG A 173 28.76 3.32 -13.47
C ARG A 173 29.37 3.25 -12.08
N ASN A 174 28.74 2.53 -11.14
CA ASN A 174 29.29 2.41 -9.79
C ASN A 174 30.54 1.53 -9.73
N CYS A 175 30.62 0.48 -10.55
CA CYS A 175 31.74 -0.46 -10.54
C CYS A 175 32.34 -0.71 -11.93
N ASN A 176 31.95 0.05 -12.94
CA ASN A 176 32.41 -0.02 -14.33
C ASN A 176 32.25 -1.41 -14.98
N TYR A 177 31.24 -2.18 -14.52
CA TYR A 177 31.00 -3.53 -15.02
C TYR A 177 29.96 -3.51 -16.14
N GLU A 178 30.27 -4.15 -17.27
CA GLU A 178 29.33 -4.40 -18.36
C GLU A 178 28.73 -5.79 -18.24
N PHE A 179 27.45 -5.89 -18.49
CA PHE A 179 26.68 -7.14 -18.42
C PHE A 179 25.47 -7.07 -19.35
N ASN A 180 24.82 -8.19 -19.57
CA ASN A 180 23.59 -8.29 -20.32
C ASN A 180 22.42 -8.73 -19.42
N PHE A 181 21.23 -8.77 -19.98
CA PHE A 181 20.04 -9.18 -19.26
C PHE A 181 20.15 -10.57 -18.64
N LYS A 182 20.85 -11.52 -19.31
CA LYS A 182 21.01 -12.90 -18.83
C LYS A 182 21.85 -12.99 -17.55
N ASN A 183 22.78 -12.06 -17.39
CA ASN A 183 23.69 -12.01 -16.24
C ASN A 183 23.27 -10.98 -15.19
N ALA A 184 22.17 -10.27 -15.41
CA ALA A 184 21.64 -9.28 -14.47
C ALA A 184 21.12 -9.94 -13.20
N SER A 185 21.26 -9.25 -12.08
CA SER A 185 20.49 -9.55 -10.85
C SER A 185 19.19 -8.74 -10.87
N PHE A 186 18.21 -9.20 -10.09
CA PHE A 186 16.91 -8.54 -10.04
C PHE A 186 16.45 -8.41 -8.60
N ILE A 187 15.78 -7.28 -8.31
CA ILE A 187 15.06 -7.06 -7.06
C ILE A 187 13.58 -6.94 -7.41
N ASN A 188 12.76 -7.82 -6.84
CA ASN A 188 11.32 -7.66 -6.93
C ASN A 188 10.87 -6.66 -5.87
N VAL A 189 10.09 -5.67 -6.28
CA VAL A 189 9.49 -4.66 -5.42
C VAL A 189 8.01 -4.95 -5.31
N TYR A 190 7.47 -4.85 -4.11
CA TYR A 190 6.07 -5.15 -3.82
C TYR A 190 5.39 -3.93 -3.22
N LYS A 191 4.10 -3.84 -3.39
CA LYS A 191 3.22 -3.04 -2.56
C LYS A 191 2.49 -3.97 -1.58
N TYR A 192 2.13 -3.43 -0.43
CA TYR A 192 1.55 -4.22 0.65
C TYR A 192 0.20 -3.66 1.03
N TYR A 193 -0.70 -4.54 1.42
CA TYR A 193 -2.07 -4.22 1.82
C TYR A 193 -2.41 -4.93 3.11
N LEU A 194 -3.26 -4.30 3.91
CA LEU A 194 -3.86 -4.98 5.05
C LEU A 194 -4.68 -6.19 4.58
N ASN A 195 -4.49 -7.34 5.20
CA ASN A 195 -5.27 -8.53 4.89
C ASN A 195 -6.66 -8.41 5.51
N LYS A 196 -7.65 -8.08 4.69
CA LYS A 196 -9.04 -7.88 5.13
C LYS A 196 -9.67 -9.13 5.74
N GLU A 197 -9.19 -10.34 5.42
CA GLU A 197 -9.68 -11.59 6.03
C GLU A 197 -9.30 -11.72 7.51
N LEU A 198 -8.28 -10.99 7.95
CA LEU A 198 -7.84 -10.95 9.35
C LEU A 198 -8.31 -9.69 10.09
N LEU A 199 -9.16 -8.86 9.46
CA LEU A 199 -9.54 -7.57 10.02
C LEU A 199 -10.16 -7.70 11.42
N ASP A 200 -11.07 -8.65 11.63
CA ASP A 200 -11.69 -8.88 12.94
C ASP A 200 -10.67 -9.35 13.99
N GLU A 201 -9.70 -10.19 13.59
CA GLU A 201 -8.62 -10.63 14.47
C GLU A 201 -7.73 -9.45 14.86
N ILE A 202 -7.37 -8.61 13.88
CA ILE A 202 -6.51 -7.43 14.07
C ILE A 202 -7.21 -6.40 14.95
N ILE A 203 -8.49 -6.10 14.69
CA ILE A 203 -9.30 -5.19 15.50
C ILE A 203 -9.37 -5.69 16.95
N SER A 204 -9.68 -6.97 17.15
CA SER A 204 -9.74 -7.55 18.48
C SER A 204 -8.39 -7.46 19.22
N ALA A 205 -7.29 -7.66 18.50
CA ALA A 205 -5.97 -7.66 19.12
C ALA A 205 -5.43 -6.25 19.45
N ILE A 206 -5.88 -5.22 18.75
CA ILE A 206 -5.36 -3.84 18.88
C ILE A 206 -6.33 -2.95 19.64
N ASP A 207 -7.58 -2.94 19.25
CA ASP A 207 -8.58 -2.01 19.78
C ASP A 207 -8.97 -2.37 21.21
N LEU A 208 -9.14 -3.66 21.49
CA LEU A 208 -9.60 -4.11 22.79
C LEU A 208 -8.61 -3.85 23.93
N PRO A 209 -7.30 -4.09 23.80
CA PRO A 209 -6.31 -3.70 24.79
C PRO A 209 -6.31 -2.20 25.08
N MET A 210 -6.51 -1.36 24.07
CA MET A 210 -6.57 0.10 24.24
C MET A 210 -7.78 0.54 25.05
N LEU A 211 -8.97 -0.03 24.79
CA LEU A 211 -10.17 0.23 25.56
C LEU A 211 -10.08 -0.32 26.98
N LYS A 212 -9.47 -1.50 27.15
CA LYS A 212 -9.20 -2.09 28.46
C LYS A 212 -8.32 -1.17 29.30
N LEU A 213 -7.22 -0.70 28.74
CA LEU A 213 -6.30 0.21 29.42
C LEU A 213 -7.00 1.52 29.82
N ALA A 214 -7.86 2.06 28.97
CA ALA A 214 -8.64 3.26 29.29
C ALA A 214 -9.57 3.05 30.51
N ALA A 215 -10.21 1.87 30.61
CA ALA A 215 -11.03 1.52 31.75
C ALA A 215 -10.18 1.33 33.04
N GLU A 216 -9.02 0.68 32.92
CA GLU A 216 -8.07 0.47 34.03
C GLU A 216 -7.49 1.80 34.53
N ASN A 217 -7.14 2.72 33.66
CA ASN A 217 -6.71 4.09 34.01
C ASN A 217 -7.79 4.90 34.75
N ALA A 218 -9.08 4.56 34.53
CA ALA A 218 -10.20 5.13 35.30
C ALA A 218 -10.46 4.42 36.64
N GLY A 219 -9.63 3.42 36.95
CA GLY A 219 -9.67 2.68 38.22
C GLY A 219 -10.69 1.53 38.23
N PHE A 220 -11.08 1.00 37.07
CA PHE A 220 -11.92 -0.18 36.95
C PHE A 220 -11.07 -1.43 36.68
N LYS A 221 -11.52 -2.58 37.13
CA LYS A 221 -11.00 -3.87 36.70
C LYS A 221 -11.77 -4.29 35.43
N ALA A 222 -11.08 -4.39 34.29
CA ALA A 222 -11.68 -4.70 33.01
C ALA A 222 -11.39 -6.14 32.58
N GLN A 223 -12.40 -6.82 32.02
CA GLN A 223 -12.30 -8.17 31.49
C GLN A 223 -12.71 -8.20 30.03
N ILE A 224 -11.94 -8.89 29.18
CA ILE A 224 -12.17 -9.12 27.76
C ILE A 224 -12.04 -10.61 27.47
N PRO A 225 -13.01 -11.29 26.81
CA PRO A 225 -14.39 -10.81 26.65
C PRO A 225 -15.08 -10.62 27.99
N GLY A 226 -16.02 -9.69 28.04
CA GLY A 226 -16.83 -9.45 29.21
C GLY A 226 -18.03 -10.38 29.27
N LEU A 227 -18.23 -11.09 30.38
CA LEU A 227 -19.40 -11.96 30.61
C LEU A 227 -20.33 -11.35 31.63
N ALA A 228 -21.65 -11.36 31.37
CA ALA A 228 -22.66 -10.92 32.31
C ALA A 228 -23.90 -11.80 32.22
N LEU A 229 -24.42 -12.19 33.37
CA LEU A 229 -25.64 -12.99 33.47
C LEU A 229 -26.86 -12.07 33.30
N GLY A 230 -27.73 -12.39 32.35
CA GLY A 230 -29.01 -11.71 32.13
C GLY A 230 -30.09 -12.14 33.08
N ASN A 231 -31.18 -11.34 33.20
CA ASN A 231 -32.35 -11.68 33.97
C ASN A 231 -33.11 -12.90 33.42
N SER A 232 -32.93 -13.21 32.15
CA SER A 232 -33.42 -14.42 31.50
C SER A 232 -32.70 -15.70 31.93
N GLY A 233 -31.60 -15.61 32.69
CA GLY A 233 -30.71 -16.72 33.02
C GLY A 233 -29.66 -17.02 31.92
N VAL A 234 -29.65 -16.27 30.82
CA VAL A 234 -28.66 -16.40 29.74
C VAL A 234 -27.44 -15.57 30.06
N THR A 235 -26.26 -16.15 29.90
CA THR A 235 -25.00 -15.39 29.98
C THR A 235 -24.72 -14.73 28.63
N HIS A 236 -24.61 -13.40 28.64
CA HIS A 236 -24.29 -12.60 27.48
C HIS A 236 -22.81 -12.25 27.46
N GLU A 237 -22.23 -12.30 26.27
CA GLU A 237 -20.90 -11.82 26.01
C GLU A 237 -20.94 -10.37 25.52
N PHE A 238 -20.18 -9.50 26.19
CA PHE A 238 -19.93 -8.12 25.82
C PHE A 238 -18.49 -7.97 25.38
N THR A 239 -18.18 -6.90 24.67
CA THR A 239 -16.81 -6.59 24.29
C THR A 239 -15.93 -6.44 25.54
N ILE A 240 -16.39 -5.70 26.54
CA ILE A 240 -15.69 -5.49 27.82
C ILE A 240 -16.72 -5.44 28.94
N THR A 241 -16.41 -6.05 30.08
CA THR A 241 -17.07 -5.74 31.34
C THR A 241 -16.07 -5.08 32.30
N CYS A 242 -16.54 -4.05 33.01
CA CYS A 242 -15.71 -3.31 33.94
C CYS A 242 -16.34 -3.33 35.35
N ILE A 243 -15.52 -3.58 36.40
CA ILE A 243 -15.99 -3.69 37.77
C ILE A 243 -15.19 -2.73 38.65
N LYS A 244 -15.90 -1.95 39.49
CA LYS A 244 -15.31 -1.10 40.51
C LYS A 244 -16.28 -1.02 41.71
N ASN A 245 -15.83 -1.36 42.93
CA ASN A 245 -16.63 -1.27 44.16
C ASN A 245 -18.04 -1.90 44.04
N LYS A 246 -18.17 -3.12 43.50
CA LYS A 246 -19.42 -3.84 43.22
C LYS A 246 -20.28 -3.24 42.10
N LEU A 247 -19.87 -2.15 41.47
CA LEU A 247 -20.54 -1.61 40.28
C LEU A 247 -20.01 -2.33 39.03
N SER A 248 -20.93 -2.81 38.20
CA SER A 248 -20.60 -3.48 36.95
C SER A 248 -21.05 -2.63 35.77
N ILE A 249 -20.20 -2.45 34.83
CA ILE A 249 -20.43 -1.75 33.54
C ILE A 249 -20.29 -2.76 32.43
N ALA A 250 -21.24 -2.78 31.50
CA ALA A 250 -21.09 -3.54 30.26
C ALA A 250 -20.86 -2.62 29.08
N ILE A 251 -19.91 -2.96 28.26
CA ILE A 251 -19.46 -2.17 27.11
C ILE A 251 -19.47 -3.04 25.87
N ASP A 252 -20.19 -2.63 24.84
CA ASP A 252 -20.08 -3.19 23.50
C ASP A 252 -19.40 -2.21 22.55
N LEU A 253 -18.62 -2.74 21.61
CA LEU A 253 -17.99 -2.01 20.52
C LEU A 253 -18.64 -2.40 19.19
N ILE A 254 -19.08 -1.41 18.44
CA ILE A 254 -19.53 -1.59 17.06
C ILE A 254 -18.68 -0.71 16.14
N ARG A 255 -18.07 -1.35 15.16
CA ARG A 255 -17.28 -0.68 14.12
C ARG A 255 -17.92 -0.96 12.76
N SER A 256 -18.03 0.06 11.94
CA SER A 256 -18.54 -0.02 10.58
C SER A 256 -17.58 0.62 9.61
N GLU A 257 -17.35 0.00 8.46
CA GLU A 257 -16.62 0.62 7.33
C GLU A 257 -17.45 1.70 6.62
N LYS A 258 -18.74 1.75 6.93
CA LYS A 258 -19.65 2.77 6.38
C LYS A 258 -19.56 4.05 7.19
N SER A 259 -19.97 5.16 6.59
CA SER A 259 -19.98 6.47 7.25
C SER A 259 -20.88 6.52 8.52
N GLU A 260 -21.83 5.59 8.66
CA GLU A 260 -22.77 5.52 9.78
C GLU A 260 -23.19 4.08 10.09
N VAL A 261 -23.31 3.77 11.38
CA VAL A 261 -23.87 2.52 11.89
C VAL A 261 -25.40 2.61 11.91
N LYS A 262 -26.06 1.61 11.36
CA LYS A 262 -27.52 1.57 11.24
C LYS A 262 -28.18 0.79 12.40
N VAL A 263 -29.51 0.92 12.52
CA VAL A 263 -30.32 0.26 13.56
C VAL A 263 -30.06 -1.24 13.66
N ASN A 264 -30.05 -1.94 12.53
CA ASN A 264 -29.87 -3.40 12.51
C ASN A 264 -28.52 -3.85 13.10
N GLU A 265 -27.49 -2.98 13.07
CA GLU A 265 -26.16 -3.30 13.59
C GLU A 265 -26.08 -3.19 15.12
N ILE A 266 -27.00 -2.43 15.76
CA ILE A 266 -27.04 -2.26 17.23
C ILE A 266 -28.09 -3.14 17.93
N LEU A 267 -28.98 -3.82 17.20
CA LEU A 267 -30.10 -4.58 17.80
C LEU A 267 -29.63 -5.66 18.77
N ALA A 268 -28.57 -6.39 18.43
CA ALA A 268 -28.01 -7.42 19.28
C ALA A 268 -27.52 -6.85 20.63
N SER A 269 -26.80 -5.71 20.58
CA SER A 269 -26.34 -5.01 21.79
C SER A 269 -27.49 -4.47 22.60
N CYS A 270 -28.52 -3.91 21.96
CA CYS A 270 -29.75 -3.48 22.69
C CYS A 270 -30.43 -4.63 23.42
N ALA A 271 -30.54 -5.79 22.78
CA ALA A 271 -31.13 -6.98 23.41
C ALA A 271 -30.33 -7.45 24.64
N LYS A 272 -28.99 -7.53 24.53
CA LYS A 272 -28.08 -7.88 25.63
C LYS A 272 -28.22 -6.90 26.80
N PHE A 273 -28.16 -5.61 26.52
CA PHE A 273 -28.30 -4.58 27.57
C PHE A 273 -29.65 -4.58 28.23
N SER A 274 -30.73 -4.87 27.49
CA SER A 274 -32.08 -4.94 28.04
C SER A 274 -32.27 -6.14 28.97
N ASP A 275 -31.58 -7.24 28.73
CA ASP A 275 -31.66 -8.44 29.58
C ASP A 275 -30.74 -8.32 30.81
N VAL A 276 -29.50 -7.85 30.65
CA VAL A 276 -28.53 -7.74 31.75
C VAL A 276 -28.84 -6.56 32.67
N LYS A 277 -29.33 -5.45 32.13
CA LYS A 277 -29.61 -4.17 32.83
C LYS A 277 -28.44 -3.71 33.72
N PRO A 278 -27.24 -3.55 33.17
CA PRO A 278 -26.09 -3.09 33.96
C PRO A 278 -26.34 -1.65 34.47
N PRO A 279 -25.74 -1.27 35.62
CA PRO A 279 -25.83 0.09 36.14
C PRO A 279 -25.40 1.17 35.13
N LEU A 280 -24.51 0.83 34.22
CA LEU A 280 -24.15 1.64 33.07
C LEU A 280 -24.01 0.72 31.83
N ALA A 281 -24.85 0.94 30.82
CA ALA A 281 -24.76 0.32 29.52
C ALA A 281 -24.01 1.29 28.58
N LEU A 282 -22.85 0.91 28.04
CA LEU A 282 -22.06 1.71 27.14
C LEU A 282 -21.96 1.06 25.78
N LEU A 283 -22.25 1.82 24.73
CA LEU A 283 -22.04 1.42 23.35
C LEU A 283 -21.02 2.34 22.72
N ILE A 284 -19.85 1.79 22.40
CA ILE A 284 -18.80 2.49 21.64
C ILE A 284 -19.06 2.26 20.16
N VAL A 285 -19.10 3.32 19.39
CA VAL A 285 -19.43 3.30 17.96
C VAL A 285 -18.40 4.05 17.14
N VAL A 286 -17.91 3.37 16.11
CA VAL A 286 -16.96 3.96 15.15
C VAL A 286 -17.55 3.74 13.74
N PRO A 287 -17.80 4.81 12.94
CA PRO A 287 -17.56 6.22 13.28
C PRO A 287 -18.71 6.89 14.07
N LYS A 288 -19.97 6.70 13.72
CA LYS A 288 -21.14 7.30 14.37
C LYS A 288 -22.43 6.50 14.10
N LEU A 289 -23.44 6.72 14.91
CA LEU A 289 -24.79 6.19 14.70
C LEU A 289 -25.59 7.07 13.74
N ASN A 290 -26.47 6.48 12.95
CA ASN A 290 -27.52 7.26 12.28
C ASN A 290 -28.62 7.68 13.30
N GLU A 291 -29.46 8.63 12.95
CA GLU A 291 -30.45 9.22 13.85
C GLU A 291 -31.46 8.18 14.41
N LYS A 292 -31.83 7.18 13.60
CA LYS A 292 -32.74 6.12 14.05
C LYS A 292 -32.08 5.20 15.09
N ALA A 293 -30.80 4.89 14.88
CA ALA A 293 -30.01 4.09 15.84
C ALA A 293 -29.76 4.85 17.15
N LYS A 294 -29.49 6.16 17.08
CA LYS A 294 -29.39 7.03 18.27
C LYS A 294 -30.68 7.03 19.09
N SER A 295 -31.80 7.16 18.42
CA SER A 295 -33.11 7.14 19.08
C SER A 295 -33.36 5.79 19.76
N LEU A 296 -33.02 4.66 19.12
CA LEU A 296 -33.14 3.34 19.68
C LEU A 296 -32.20 3.12 20.88
N ALA A 297 -30.96 3.53 20.80
CA ALA A 297 -30.00 3.43 21.90
C ALA A 297 -30.50 4.24 23.12
N LYS A 298 -30.97 5.44 22.90
CA LYS A 298 -31.51 6.33 23.94
C LYS A 298 -32.73 5.73 24.59
N SER A 299 -33.68 5.16 23.83
CA SER A 299 -34.92 4.50 24.40
C SER A 299 -34.58 3.28 25.23
N ASN A 300 -33.43 2.63 25.03
CA ASN A 300 -32.94 1.52 25.82
C ASN A 300 -31.96 1.94 26.95
N ASN A 301 -31.87 3.23 27.28
CA ASN A 301 -30.96 3.78 28.29
C ASN A 301 -29.49 3.41 28.06
N ILE A 302 -29.06 3.32 26.80
CA ILE A 302 -27.69 3.03 26.42
C ILE A 302 -26.94 4.36 26.21
N THR A 303 -25.85 4.55 26.92
CA THR A 303 -24.94 5.69 26.69
C THR A 303 -24.03 5.37 25.51
N CYS A 304 -24.01 6.24 24.50
CA CYS A 304 -23.20 6.04 23.30
C CYS A 304 -21.96 6.93 23.32
N ILE A 305 -20.81 6.34 22.95
CA ILE A 305 -19.56 7.06 22.67
C ILE A 305 -19.33 6.94 21.17
N GLU A 306 -19.59 8.01 20.42
CA GLU A 306 -19.31 8.11 18.99
C GLU A 306 -17.94 8.75 18.78
N SER A 307 -17.14 8.19 17.87
CA SER A 307 -15.82 8.74 17.54
C SER A 307 -15.33 8.26 16.18
N ALA A 308 -14.45 9.05 15.56
CA ALA A 308 -13.87 8.69 14.27
C ALA A 308 -12.88 7.52 14.38
N SER A 309 -12.29 7.30 15.57
CA SER A 309 -11.30 6.23 15.81
C SER A 309 -11.42 5.63 17.21
N ILE A 310 -10.87 4.41 17.38
CA ILE A 310 -10.81 3.75 18.71
C ILE A 310 -9.90 4.52 19.67
N ARG A 311 -8.86 5.16 19.15
CA ARG A 311 -7.97 6.01 19.96
C ARG A 311 -8.70 7.19 20.57
N GLU A 312 -9.61 7.80 19.83
CA GLU A 312 -10.47 8.87 20.33
C GLU A 312 -11.54 8.30 21.31
N ALA A 313 -12.13 7.16 20.93
CA ALA A 313 -13.11 6.48 21.79
C ALA A 313 -12.51 6.11 23.15
N SER A 314 -11.29 5.59 23.20
CA SER A 314 -10.62 5.23 24.44
C SER A 314 -10.41 6.41 25.37
N LYS A 315 -10.06 7.58 24.85
CA LYS A 315 -9.94 8.82 25.64
C LYS A 315 -11.30 9.25 26.20
N LYS A 316 -12.34 9.27 25.36
CA LYS A 316 -13.71 9.60 25.78
C LYS A 316 -14.23 8.61 26.83
N LEU A 317 -13.91 7.31 26.68
CA LEU A 317 -14.25 6.28 27.64
C LEU A 317 -13.59 6.55 29.00
N GLU A 318 -12.28 6.81 29.00
CA GLU A 318 -11.54 7.11 30.23
C GLU A 318 -12.10 8.34 30.95
N GLU A 319 -12.38 9.42 30.22
CA GLU A 319 -12.98 10.64 30.78
C GLU A 319 -14.38 10.40 31.35
N LEU A 320 -15.22 9.64 30.63
CA LEU A 320 -16.57 9.29 31.07
C LEU A 320 -16.52 8.47 32.35
N LEU A 321 -15.67 7.43 32.38
CA LEU A 321 -15.55 6.53 33.53
C LEU A 321 -14.95 7.24 34.77
N LYS A 322 -14.01 8.21 34.60
CA LYS A 322 -13.50 9.04 35.70
C LYS A 322 -14.57 9.95 36.31
N LYS A 323 -15.47 10.46 35.49
CA LYS A 323 -16.59 11.33 35.91
C LYS A 323 -17.77 10.55 36.49
N TRP A 324 -17.89 9.27 36.11
CA TRP A 324 -19.03 8.44 36.52
C TRP A 324 -18.89 8.06 38.00
N LYS A 325 -19.66 8.75 38.85
CA LYS A 325 -19.80 8.50 40.30
C LYS A 325 -21.22 8.03 40.54
N LYS A 326 -21.39 6.80 40.98
CA LYS A 326 -22.59 6.30 41.62
C LYS A 326 -22.26 5.76 42.99
#